data_fb9da2c2bf6a986072c081fb107e4587
#
_entry.id   fb9da2c2bf6a986072c081fb107e4587
#
_cell.length_a   1.000
_cell.length_b   1.000
_cell.length_c   1.000
_cell.angle_alpha   90.00
_cell.angle_beta   90.00
_cell.angle_gamma   90.00
#
_symmetry.space_group_name_H-M   'P 1'
#
loop_
_entity.id
_entity.type
_entity.pdbx_description
1 polymer ?
#
loop_
_entity_poly.entity_id
_entity_poly.type
_entity_poly.pdbx_seq_one_letter_code
_entity_poly.pdbx_strand_id
1 'polypeptide(L)'
;DLSNDDYSNENFKFGTAKYIKINETKVWAQRLSYVGELGYELYIARNKAQEVYNLIMNKGKKYQISLCGMHAMDIMRMESGFLHWGHDISPEENQYEAGLNFAISYKKNIDFIGRSAILKLKDQPISKQFIMLTLKENKPGEPLLLHEEPIYINDKIIGRTTSGNYSFCFNKNLTFGYVNGNISKDELKSAKLYVEVAKKKYAAE
;
A
#
# COMPACT_ATOMS: atom_id res chain seq x y z
N ASP A 1 21.89 -10.50 -18.33
CA ASP A 1 22.97 -9.71 -18.96
C ASP A 1 23.80 -8.84 -17.98
N LEU A 2 23.33 -8.58 -16.79
CA LEU A 2 24.04 -7.80 -15.73
C LEU A 2 24.47 -8.66 -14.56
N SER A 3 23.86 -9.82 -14.40
CA SER A 3 24.10 -10.79 -13.34
C SER A 3 24.01 -12.21 -13.89
N ASN A 4 24.81 -13.10 -13.34
CA ASN A 4 24.72 -14.55 -13.58
C ASN A 4 23.86 -15.24 -12.50
N ASP A 5 23.31 -14.48 -11.56
CA ASP A 5 22.44 -15.00 -10.53
C ASP A 5 21.10 -15.45 -11.12
N ASP A 6 20.52 -16.46 -10.53
CA ASP A 6 19.20 -16.96 -10.90
C ASP A 6 18.11 -16.18 -10.14
N TYR A 7 17.23 -15.53 -10.91
CA TYR A 7 16.10 -14.74 -10.44
C TYR A 7 14.76 -15.47 -10.62
N SER A 8 14.77 -16.75 -10.93
CA SER A 8 13.54 -17.55 -11.02
C SER A 8 12.80 -17.60 -9.67
N ASN A 9 11.52 -17.94 -9.74
CA ASN A 9 10.70 -18.10 -8.54
C ASN A 9 11.20 -19.20 -7.61
N GLU A 10 11.83 -20.22 -8.16
CA GLU A 10 12.39 -21.36 -7.44
C GLU A 10 13.63 -20.96 -6.63
N ASN A 11 14.51 -20.15 -7.22
CA ASN A 11 15.83 -19.85 -6.67
C ASN A 11 15.93 -18.47 -6.01
N PHE A 12 14.94 -17.60 -6.24
CA PHE A 12 14.82 -16.33 -5.52
C PHE A 12 13.34 -16.07 -5.15
N LYS A 13 12.87 -16.73 -4.11
CA LYS A 13 11.47 -16.71 -3.66
C LYS A 13 11.07 -15.34 -3.13
N PHE A 14 9.81 -14.98 -3.32
CA PHE A 14 9.23 -13.77 -2.70
C PHE A 14 9.45 -13.74 -1.18
N GLY A 15 9.76 -12.58 -0.64
CA GLY A 15 10.05 -12.39 0.79
C GLY A 15 11.42 -12.91 1.22
N THR A 16 12.29 -13.30 0.28
CA THR A 16 13.68 -13.67 0.58
C THR A 16 14.67 -12.60 0.15
N ALA A 17 15.89 -12.69 0.66
CA ALA A 17 16.97 -11.78 0.35
C ALA A 17 18.29 -12.53 0.21
N LYS A 18 19.13 -12.11 -0.72
CA LYS A 18 20.47 -12.66 -0.93
C LYS A 18 21.43 -11.64 -1.51
N TYR A 19 22.72 -11.92 -1.40
CA TYR A 19 23.72 -11.19 -2.17
C TYR A 19 23.71 -11.69 -3.62
N ILE A 20 23.71 -10.72 -4.53
CA ILE A 20 23.87 -10.92 -5.97
C ILE A 20 25.07 -10.12 -6.47
N LYS A 21 25.50 -10.41 -7.69
CA LYS A 21 26.47 -9.56 -8.40
C LYS A 21 25.80 -8.85 -9.55
N ILE A 22 25.93 -7.54 -9.62
CA ILE A 22 25.62 -6.74 -10.81
C ILE A 22 26.95 -6.31 -11.41
N ASN A 23 27.32 -6.90 -12.54
CA ASN A 23 28.69 -6.90 -13.04
C ASN A 23 29.64 -7.38 -11.91
N GLU A 24 30.65 -6.62 -11.52
CA GLU A 24 31.56 -6.97 -10.43
C GLU A 24 31.13 -6.46 -9.05
N THR A 25 30.03 -5.71 -8.98
CA THR A 25 29.54 -5.09 -7.74
C THR A 25 28.67 -6.05 -6.96
N LYS A 26 29.03 -6.35 -5.71
CA LYS A 26 28.22 -7.10 -4.76
C LYS A 26 27.08 -6.21 -4.26
N VAL A 27 25.86 -6.68 -4.41
CA VAL A 27 24.61 -5.97 -4.07
C VAL A 27 23.76 -6.88 -3.18
N TRP A 28 23.21 -6.33 -2.11
CA TRP A 28 22.17 -7.01 -1.34
C TRP A 28 20.82 -6.78 -2.01
N ALA A 29 20.18 -7.84 -2.47
CA ALA A 29 18.90 -7.79 -3.13
C ALA A 29 17.83 -8.46 -2.26
N GLN A 30 16.68 -7.81 -2.14
CA GLN A 30 15.49 -8.35 -1.50
C GLN A 30 14.39 -8.49 -2.55
N ARG A 31 13.76 -9.65 -2.63
CA ARG A 31 12.62 -9.84 -3.51
C ARG A 31 11.35 -9.39 -2.80
N LEU A 32 11.15 -8.10 -2.82
CA LEU A 32 10.02 -7.39 -2.26
C LEU A 32 9.48 -6.39 -3.28
N SER A 33 8.23 -6.02 -3.15
CA SER A 33 7.60 -4.96 -3.93
C SER A 33 6.55 -4.26 -3.08
N TYR A 34 6.60 -2.94 -3.09
CA TYR A 34 5.58 -2.10 -2.46
C TYR A 34 4.45 -1.72 -3.43
N VAL A 35 4.56 -2.14 -4.69
CA VAL A 35 3.59 -1.79 -5.75
C VAL A 35 2.77 -3.00 -6.24
N GLY A 36 2.89 -4.15 -5.57
CA GLY A 36 2.13 -5.36 -5.91
C GLY A 36 2.61 -6.12 -7.16
N GLU A 37 3.67 -5.65 -7.79
CA GLU A 37 4.26 -6.24 -8.99
C GLU A 37 5.55 -7.03 -8.65
N LEU A 38 6.07 -7.78 -9.63
CA LEU A 38 7.40 -8.38 -9.48
C LEU A 38 8.45 -7.29 -9.30
N GLY A 39 9.12 -7.30 -8.17
CA GLY A 39 10.08 -6.27 -7.83
C GLY A 39 11.24 -6.76 -6.97
N TYR A 40 12.29 -5.95 -6.97
CA TYR A 40 13.47 -6.14 -6.15
C TYR A 40 13.91 -4.81 -5.56
N GLU A 41 14.24 -4.82 -4.28
CA GLU A 41 14.96 -3.73 -3.64
C GLU A 41 16.44 -4.02 -3.64
N LEU A 42 17.25 -3.08 -4.13
CA LEU A 42 18.69 -3.23 -4.25
C LEU A 42 19.41 -2.29 -3.29
N TYR A 43 20.18 -2.86 -2.39
CA TYR A 43 20.98 -2.13 -1.42
C TYR A 43 22.44 -2.14 -1.88
N ILE A 44 22.91 -0.97 -2.29
CA ILE A 44 24.19 -0.79 -2.98
C ILE A 44 25.09 0.13 -2.15
N ALA A 45 26.37 -0.22 -2.03
CA ALA A 45 27.33 0.65 -1.39
C ALA A 45 27.37 2.03 -2.08
N ARG A 46 27.34 3.11 -1.31
CA ARG A 46 27.20 4.49 -1.81
C ARG A 46 28.17 4.82 -2.95
N ASN A 47 29.42 4.40 -2.84
CA ASN A 47 30.45 4.63 -3.84
C ASN A 47 30.27 3.80 -5.13
N LYS A 48 29.34 2.84 -5.15
CA LYS A 48 28.99 2.00 -6.31
C LYS A 48 27.60 2.30 -6.88
N ALA A 49 26.80 3.08 -6.19
CA ALA A 49 25.39 3.32 -6.56
C ALA A 49 25.24 3.91 -7.96
N GLN A 50 26.05 4.93 -8.31
CA GLN A 50 25.99 5.56 -9.64
C GLN A 50 26.41 4.60 -10.76
N GLU A 51 27.44 3.79 -10.54
CA GLU A 51 27.90 2.78 -11.50
C GLU A 51 26.79 1.76 -11.78
N VAL A 52 26.22 1.18 -10.72
CA VAL A 52 25.16 0.17 -10.86
C VAL A 52 23.89 0.76 -11.48
N TYR A 53 23.50 1.97 -11.09
CA TYR A 53 22.36 2.67 -11.71
C TYR A 53 22.56 2.84 -13.22
N ASN A 54 23.72 3.34 -13.64
CA ASN A 54 24.03 3.55 -15.04
C ASN A 54 24.03 2.23 -15.84
N LEU A 55 24.54 1.14 -15.25
CA LEU A 55 24.53 -0.18 -15.87
C LEU A 55 23.08 -0.67 -16.08
N ILE A 56 22.24 -0.57 -15.06
CA ILE A 56 20.83 -0.97 -15.13
C ILE A 56 20.11 -0.14 -16.19
N MET A 57 20.23 1.18 -16.15
CA MET A 57 19.56 2.07 -17.11
C MET A 57 20.02 1.84 -18.55
N ASN A 58 21.31 1.62 -18.78
CA ASN A 58 21.84 1.37 -20.11
C ASN A 58 21.36 0.03 -20.68
N LYS A 59 21.44 -1.05 -19.90
CA LYS A 59 20.98 -2.38 -20.33
C LYS A 59 19.46 -2.47 -20.39
N GLY A 60 18.76 -1.72 -19.52
CA GLY A 60 17.30 -1.67 -19.49
C GLY A 60 16.66 -0.99 -20.70
N LYS A 61 17.40 -0.18 -21.47
CA LYS A 61 16.88 0.49 -22.66
C LYS A 61 16.20 -0.48 -23.65
N LYS A 62 16.78 -1.62 -23.90
CA LYS A 62 16.19 -2.65 -24.78
C LYS A 62 14.90 -3.26 -24.23
N TYR A 63 14.62 -3.09 -22.94
CA TYR A 63 13.39 -3.51 -22.26
C TYR A 63 12.48 -2.35 -21.94
N GLN A 64 12.73 -1.16 -22.52
CA GLN A 64 11.91 0.06 -22.33
C GLN A 64 11.85 0.49 -20.84
N ILE A 65 12.95 0.33 -20.09
CA ILE A 65 13.01 0.76 -18.69
C ILE A 65 12.67 2.25 -18.58
N SER A 66 11.82 2.61 -17.64
CA SER A 66 11.41 3.97 -17.35
C SER A 66 11.58 4.28 -15.88
N LEU A 67 11.92 5.51 -15.56
CA LEU A 67 11.92 6.00 -14.18
C LEU A 67 10.49 6.35 -13.78
N CYS A 68 10.05 5.85 -12.61
CA CYS A 68 8.75 6.15 -12.05
C CYS A 68 8.92 6.98 -10.79
N GLY A 69 8.08 8.01 -10.62
CA GLY A 69 8.08 8.88 -9.45
C GLY A 69 7.21 8.36 -8.32
N MET A 70 7.21 9.10 -7.21
CA MET A 70 6.47 8.75 -5.99
C MET A 70 4.96 8.61 -6.21
N HIS A 71 4.36 9.45 -7.07
CA HIS A 71 2.92 9.37 -7.36
C HIS A 71 2.54 8.06 -8.06
N ALA A 72 3.39 7.56 -8.97
CA ALA A 72 3.17 6.26 -9.60
C ALA A 72 3.26 5.12 -8.59
N MET A 73 4.28 5.16 -7.73
CA MET A 73 4.42 4.18 -6.64
C MET A 73 3.22 4.23 -5.69
N ASP A 74 2.77 5.42 -5.32
CA ASP A 74 1.68 5.61 -4.37
C ASP A 74 0.36 5.03 -4.90
N ILE A 75 0.00 5.31 -6.15
CA ILE A 75 -1.24 4.72 -6.69
C ILE A 75 -1.13 3.20 -6.86
N MET A 76 0.00 2.68 -7.31
CA MET A 76 0.17 1.23 -7.50
C MET A 76 0.11 0.47 -6.16
N ARG A 77 0.66 1.02 -5.06
CA ARG A 77 0.53 0.40 -3.73
C ARG A 77 -0.92 0.43 -3.25
N MET A 78 -1.67 1.51 -3.55
CA MET A 78 -3.08 1.61 -3.19
C MET A 78 -3.93 0.60 -3.99
N GLU A 79 -3.68 0.43 -5.28
CA GLU A 79 -4.32 -0.59 -6.11
C GLU A 79 -4.12 -2.01 -5.56
N SER A 80 -3.00 -2.24 -4.86
CA SER A 80 -2.65 -3.51 -4.22
C SER A 80 -3.12 -3.61 -2.75
N GLY A 81 -3.75 -2.58 -2.22
CA GLY A 81 -4.22 -2.54 -0.84
C GLY A 81 -3.10 -2.36 0.20
N PHE A 82 -1.92 -1.86 -0.19
CA PHE A 82 -0.81 -1.66 0.72
C PHE A 82 -0.90 -0.30 1.42
N LEU A 83 -0.78 -0.31 2.75
CA LEU A 83 -0.85 0.88 3.57
C LEU A 83 0.50 1.60 3.64
N HIS A 84 0.43 2.92 3.74
CA HIS A 84 1.60 3.78 3.91
C HIS A 84 1.76 4.16 5.38
N TRP A 85 2.89 3.77 5.98
CA TRP A 85 3.21 4.14 7.35
C TRP A 85 3.39 5.66 7.47
N GLY A 86 2.72 6.24 8.47
CA GLY A 86 2.67 7.68 8.70
C GLY A 86 1.54 8.43 7.96
N HIS A 87 0.82 7.72 7.08
CA HIS A 87 -0.38 8.25 6.40
C HIS A 87 -1.61 7.38 6.69
N ASP A 88 -1.60 6.12 6.23
CA ASP A 88 -2.74 5.21 6.41
C ASP A 88 -2.70 4.47 7.74
N ILE A 89 -1.52 4.31 8.32
CA ILE A 89 -1.30 3.61 9.59
C ILE A 89 -0.19 4.28 10.37
N SER A 90 -0.37 4.36 11.68
CA SER A 90 0.54 4.97 12.64
C SER A 90 0.55 4.15 13.94
N PRO A 91 1.28 4.55 15.00
CA PRO A 91 1.15 3.92 16.31
C PRO A 91 -0.25 4.04 16.95
N GLU A 92 -1.14 4.88 16.40
CA GLU A 92 -2.51 5.09 16.91
C GLU A 92 -3.50 4.03 16.41
N GLU A 93 -3.17 3.30 15.33
CA GLU A 93 -3.99 2.24 14.79
C GLU A 93 -3.51 0.85 15.26
N ASN A 94 -4.43 0.05 15.76
CA ASN A 94 -4.15 -1.35 15.99
C ASN A 94 -4.45 -2.20 14.73
N GLN A 95 -3.97 -3.43 14.70
CA GLN A 95 -4.09 -4.32 13.54
C GLN A 95 -5.53 -4.69 13.18
N TYR A 96 -6.48 -4.62 14.12
CA TYR A 96 -7.89 -4.87 13.84
C TYR A 96 -8.52 -3.69 13.13
N GLU A 97 -8.20 -2.48 13.57
CA GLU A 97 -8.64 -1.23 12.96
C GLU A 97 -8.08 -1.07 11.55
N ALA A 98 -6.78 -1.37 11.38
CA ALA A 98 -6.09 -1.26 10.09
C ALA A 98 -6.37 -2.43 9.11
N GLY A 99 -7.15 -3.45 9.52
CA GLY A 99 -7.41 -4.61 8.67
C GLY A 99 -6.22 -5.55 8.47
N LEU A 100 -5.15 -5.42 9.28
CA LEU A 100 -3.89 -6.17 9.15
C LEU A 100 -3.82 -7.41 10.05
N ASN A 101 -4.93 -7.81 10.66
CA ASN A 101 -4.97 -8.96 11.57
C ASN A 101 -4.49 -10.27 10.93
N PHE A 102 -4.67 -10.43 9.61
CA PHE A 102 -4.21 -11.60 8.86
C PHE A 102 -2.68 -11.79 8.91
N ALA A 103 -1.91 -10.71 9.11
CA ALA A 103 -0.46 -10.75 9.16
C ALA A 103 0.10 -11.28 10.48
N ILE A 104 -0.77 -11.48 11.51
CA ILE A 104 -0.36 -11.93 12.83
C ILE A 104 -0.61 -13.42 12.98
N SER A 105 0.43 -14.18 13.28
CA SER A 105 0.34 -15.62 13.52
C SER A 105 0.05 -15.92 15.00
N TYR A 106 -1.23 -16.00 15.34
CA TYR A 106 -1.68 -16.35 16.70
C TYR A 106 -1.41 -17.81 17.07
N LYS A 107 -1.26 -18.69 16.07
CA LYS A 107 -1.07 -20.14 16.25
C LYS A 107 0.38 -20.55 16.52
N LYS A 108 1.33 -19.63 16.40
CA LYS A 108 2.73 -19.92 16.71
C LYS A 108 2.88 -20.27 18.18
N ASN A 109 3.61 -21.34 18.45
CA ASN A 109 3.95 -21.77 19.83
C ASN A 109 5.17 -21.00 20.39
N ILE A 110 5.38 -19.79 19.89
CA ILE A 110 6.45 -18.87 20.27
C ILE A 110 5.80 -17.57 20.71
N ASP A 111 6.16 -17.10 21.89
CA ASP A 111 5.71 -15.80 22.36
C ASP A 111 6.42 -14.66 21.63
N PHE A 112 5.78 -13.49 21.55
CA PHE A 112 6.31 -12.28 20.94
C PHE A 112 5.84 -11.03 21.68
N ILE A 113 6.60 -9.96 21.57
CA ILE A 113 6.28 -8.68 22.22
C ILE A 113 4.91 -8.17 21.71
N GLY A 114 4.01 -7.88 22.67
CA GLY A 114 2.67 -7.38 22.38
C GLY A 114 1.59 -8.47 22.22
N ARG A 115 1.93 -9.77 22.21
CA ARG A 115 0.95 -10.85 22.03
C ARG A 115 -0.22 -10.77 23.01
N SER A 116 0.06 -10.56 24.30
CA SER A 116 -0.97 -10.46 25.33
C SER A 116 -1.87 -9.23 25.14
N ALA A 117 -1.33 -8.09 24.70
CA ALA A 117 -2.08 -6.88 24.41
C ALA A 117 -3.00 -7.09 23.20
N ILE A 118 -2.49 -7.67 22.12
CA ILE A 118 -3.26 -7.98 20.91
C ILE A 118 -4.43 -8.94 21.20
N LEU A 119 -4.18 -9.99 22.01
CA LEU A 119 -5.23 -10.94 22.37
C LEU A 119 -6.36 -10.29 23.21
N LYS A 120 -6.04 -9.31 24.04
CA LYS A 120 -7.06 -8.54 24.78
C LYS A 120 -7.94 -7.69 23.88
N LEU A 121 -7.41 -7.20 22.74
CA LEU A 121 -8.16 -6.38 21.79
C LEU A 121 -9.08 -7.22 20.89
N LYS A 122 -8.85 -8.53 20.78
CA LYS A 122 -9.56 -9.39 19.83
C LYS A 122 -11.08 -9.35 19.98
N ASP A 123 -11.57 -9.31 21.19
CA ASP A 123 -12.99 -9.36 21.52
C ASP A 123 -13.56 -7.99 21.93
N GLN A 124 -12.79 -6.91 21.71
CA GLN A 124 -13.21 -5.55 21.99
C GLN A 124 -13.76 -4.88 20.73
N PRO A 125 -14.74 -3.97 20.88
CA PRO A 125 -15.17 -3.14 19.79
C PRO A 125 -14.01 -2.29 19.27
N ILE A 126 -13.85 -2.21 17.95
CA ILE A 126 -12.88 -1.31 17.32
C ILE A 126 -13.48 0.11 17.25
N SER A 127 -12.64 1.13 17.46
CA SER A 127 -13.07 2.52 17.42
C SER A 127 -13.28 3.02 15.98
N LYS A 128 -12.46 2.53 15.08
CA LYS A 128 -12.45 2.86 13.65
C LYS A 128 -12.10 1.62 12.81
N GLN A 129 -12.46 1.62 11.55
CA GLN A 129 -12.13 0.55 10.63
C GLN A 129 -11.62 1.10 9.31
N PHE A 130 -10.55 0.50 8.82
CA PHE A 130 -9.97 0.83 7.53
C PHE A 130 -10.87 0.39 6.39
N ILE A 131 -11.06 1.27 5.40
CA ILE A 131 -11.81 0.99 4.17
C ILE A 131 -11.08 1.51 2.95
N MET A 132 -11.38 0.92 1.81
CA MET A 132 -11.01 1.39 0.49
C MET A 132 -12.29 1.75 -0.27
N LEU A 133 -12.32 2.92 -0.87
CA LEU A 133 -13.45 3.42 -1.65
C LEU A 133 -13.00 3.82 -3.05
N THR A 134 -13.90 3.67 -4.01
CA THR A 134 -13.77 4.29 -5.33
C THR A 134 -14.87 5.32 -5.53
N LEU A 135 -14.59 6.40 -6.26
CA LEU A 135 -15.62 7.37 -6.64
C LEU A 135 -16.35 6.89 -7.89
N LYS A 136 -17.66 7.15 -7.96
CA LYS A 136 -18.52 6.71 -9.08
C LYS A 136 -18.33 7.56 -10.32
N GLU A 137 -18.29 8.88 -10.12
CA GLU A 137 -18.11 9.86 -11.20
C GLU A 137 -16.75 10.53 -11.02
N ASN A 138 -15.85 10.31 -11.97
CA ASN A 138 -14.51 10.80 -11.83
C ASN A 138 -13.72 10.74 -13.14
N LYS A 139 -12.69 11.61 -13.21
CA LYS A 139 -11.68 11.63 -14.27
C LYS A 139 -10.30 11.73 -13.61
N PRO A 140 -9.22 11.46 -14.33
CA PRO A 140 -7.88 11.69 -13.80
C PRO A 140 -7.73 13.13 -13.28
N GLY A 141 -7.41 13.27 -11.97
CA GLY A 141 -7.26 14.56 -11.30
C GLY A 141 -8.56 15.33 -10.99
N GLU A 142 -9.75 14.74 -11.26
CA GLU A 142 -11.05 15.32 -10.96
C GLU A 142 -12.00 14.33 -10.28
N PRO A 143 -12.24 14.44 -8.96
CA PRO A 143 -11.59 15.39 -8.06
C PRO A 143 -10.16 14.98 -7.73
N LEU A 144 -9.32 15.93 -7.34
CA LEU A 144 -8.00 15.63 -6.80
C LEU A 144 -8.18 15.20 -5.35
N LEU A 145 -8.09 13.89 -5.11
CA LEU A 145 -8.05 13.31 -3.77
C LEU A 145 -6.63 13.40 -3.21
N LEU A 146 -6.52 13.82 -1.97
CA LEU A 146 -5.25 13.90 -1.25
C LEU A 146 -5.32 13.06 0.03
N HIS A 147 -5.87 13.63 1.10
CA HIS A 147 -6.11 13.02 2.41
C HIS A 147 -6.97 13.96 3.27
N GLU A 148 -7.52 13.44 4.37
CA GLU A 148 -8.36 14.16 5.32
C GLU A 148 -9.72 14.62 4.74
N GLU A 149 -10.11 14.17 3.56
CA GLU A 149 -11.43 14.42 3.02
C GLU A 149 -12.49 13.70 3.87
N PRO A 150 -13.58 14.40 4.28
CA PRO A 150 -14.65 13.78 5.05
C PRO A 150 -15.39 12.69 4.25
N ILE A 151 -15.65 11.57 4.93
CA ILE A 151 -16.46 10.46 4.41
C ILE A 151 -17.83 10.52 5.06
N TYR A 152 -18.89 10.40 4.26
CA TYR A 152 -20.27 10.51 4.70
C TYR A 152 -21.07 9.23 4.39
N ILE A 153 -21.99 8.91 5.30
CA ILE A 153 -23.23 8.19 4.98
C ILE A 153 -24.37 9.21 4.95
N ASN A 154 -24.99 9.38 3.78
CA ASN A 154 -25.96 10.45 3.53
C ASN A 154 -25.37 11.83 3.89
N ASP A 155 -25.84 12.46 4.98
CA ASP A 155 -25.36 13.78 5.45
C ASP A 155 -24.54 13.73 6.75
N LYS A 156 -24.28 12.52 7.25
CA LYS A 156 -23.50 12.35 8.50
C LYS A 156 -22.06 11.99 8.17
N ILE A 157 -21.11 12.74 8.71
CA ILE A 157 -19.68 12.39 8.66
C ILE A 157 -19.46 11.13 9.50
N ILE A 158 -18.85 10.13 8.91
CA ILE A 158 -18.53 8.84 9.54
C ILE A 158 -17.04 8.55 9.60
N GLY A 159 -16.22 9.37 8.96
CA GLY A 159 -14.78 9.17 8.89
C GLY A 159 -14.09 10.15 7.99
N ARG A 160 -12.84 9.84 7.66
CA ARG A 160 -11.97 10.65 6.79
C ARG A 160 -11.04 9.77 5.96
N THR A 161 -10.60 10.31 4.83
CA THR A 161 -9.61 9.67 3.96
C THR A 161 -8.19 9.81 4.53
N THR A 162 -7.30 8.91 4.16
CA THR A 162 -5.87 8.93 4.53
C THR A 162 -4.95 9.00 3.34
N SER A 163 -5.36 8.46 2.21
CA SER A 163 -4.67 8.52 0.93
C SER A 163 -5.68 8.59 -0.20
N GLY A 164 -5.31 9.23 -1.31
CA GLY A 164 -6.18 9.30 -2.48
C GLY A 164 -5.41 9.56 -3.76
N ASN A 165 -5.81 8.91 -4.85
CA ASN A 165 -5.23 9.11 -6.17
C ASN A 165 -6.16 8.52 -7.25
N TYR A 166 -5.88 8.82 -8.52
CA TYR A 166 -6.57 8.18 -9.64
C TYR A 166 -5.90 6.85 -10.00
N SER A 167 -6.67 5.77 -9.93
CA SER A 167 -6.24 4.45 -10.35
C SER A 167 -6.44 4.26 -11.86
N PHE A 168 -5.36 3.99 -12.57
CA PHE A 168 -5.41 3.66 -13.99
C PHE A 168 -5.86 2.21 -14.22
N CYS A 169 -5.63 1.30 -13.26
CA CYS A 169 -6.11 -0.08 -13.33
C CYS A 169 -7.63 -0.17 -13.17
N PHE A 170 -8.20 0.59 -12.23
CA PHE A 170 -9.64 0.60 -11.99
C PHE A 170 -10.37 1.66 -12.84
N ASN A 171 -9.65 2.58 -13.47
CA ASN A 171 -10.19 3.77 -14.16
C ASN A 171 -11.11 4.59 -13.25
N LYS A 172 -10.71 4.75 -11.99
CA LYS A 172 -11.47 5.45 -10.95
C LYS A 172 -10.56 6.17 -9.98
N ASN A 173 -11.04 7.23 -9.39
CA ASN A 173 -10.41 7.77 -8.19
C ASN A 173 -10.57 6.77 -7.04
N LEU A 174 -9.45 6.41 -6.44
CA LEU A 174 -9.32 5.47 -5.33
C LEU A 174 -8.89 6.23 -4.08
N THR A 175 -9.50 5.92 -2.96
CA THR A 175 -9.10 6.48 -1.66
C THR A 175 -9.10 5.42 -0.58
N PHE A 176 -8.19 5.57 0.36
CA PHE A 176 -8.14 4.88 1.63
C PHE A 176 -8.65 5.79 2.74
N GLY A 177 -9.18 5.22 3.79
CA GLY A 177 -9.60 5.99 4.94
C GLY A 177 -10.09 5.13 6.10
N TYR A 178 -10.45 5.81 7.16
CA TYR A 178 -11.07 5.18 8.33
C TYR A 178 -12.47 5.72 8.53
N VAL A 179 -13.38 4.81 8.88
CA VAL A 179 -14.74 5.14 9.31
C VAL A 179 -14.99 4.58 10.71
N ASN A 180 -16.05 5.03 11.38
CA ASN A 180 -16.41 4.56 12.71
C ASN A 180 -16.52 3.03 12.78
N GLY A 181 -15.92 2.44 13.78
CA GLY A 181 -15.83 1.00 13.95
C GLY A 181 -17.15 0.29 14.24
N ASN A 182 -18.16 1.02 14.70
CA ASN A 182 -19.51 0.50 14.99
C ASN A 182 -20.41 0.33 13.75
N ILE A 183 -19.98 0.79 12.58
CA ILE A 183 -20.73 0.63 11.32
C ILE A 183 -20.42 -0.75 10.76
N SER A 184 -21.46 -1.55 10.50
CA SER A 184 -21.26 -2.88 9.94
C SER A 184 -20.83 -2.84 8.47
N LYS A 185 -20.16 -3.91 8.01
CA LYS A 185 -19.79 -4.03 6.58
C LYS A 185 -21.03 -4.05 5.66
N ASP A 186 -22.14 -4.62 6.11
CA ASP A 186 -23.36 -4.69 5.32
C ASP A 186 -24.02 -3.31 5.24
N GLU A 187 -23.97 -2.54 6.32
CA GLU A 187 -24.40 -1.13 6.32
C GLU A 187 -23.56 -0.30 5.35
N LEU A 188 -22.22 -0.41 5.40
CA LEU A 188 -21.32 0.30 4.46
C LEU A 188 -21.62 -0.05 3.00
N LYS A 189 -21.88 -1.34 2.69
CA LYS A 189 -22.18 -1.78 1.32
C LYS A 189 -23.53 -1.31 0.81
N SER A 190 -24.52 -1.15 1.68
CA SER A 190 -25.88 -0.75 1.32
C SER A 190 -26.11 0.76 1.39
N ALA A 191 -25.27 1.48 2.10
CA ALA A 191 -25.40 2.92 2.32
C ALA A 191 -25.01 3.75 1.09
N LYS A 192 -25.56 4.96 1.01
CA LYS A 192 -25.10 5.98 0.08
C LYS A 192 -23.88 6.66 0.68
N LEU A 193 -22.70 6.28 0.20
CA LEU A 193 -21.43 6.83 0.63
C LEU A 193 -21.04 8.02 -0.24
N TYR A 194 -20.41 9.00 0.37
CA TYR A 194 -19.83 10.17 -0.30
C TYR A 194 -18.47 10.53 0.29
N VAL A 195 -17.60 11.05 -0.55
CA VAL A 195 -16.36 11.72 -0.14
C VAL A 195 -16.49 13.19 -0.53
N GLU A 196 -16.23 14.10 0.41
CA GLU A 196 -16.30 15.55 0.15
C GLU A 196 -14.91 16.10 -0.19
N VAL A 197 -14.77 16.63 -1.40
CA VAL A 197 -13.56 17.29 -1.88
C VAL A 197 -13.91 18.74 -2.22
N ALA A 198 -13.21 19.72 -1.62
CA ALA A 198 -13.42 21.15 -1.87
C ALA A 198 -14.91 21.56 -1.76
N LYS A 199 -15.61 21.10 -0.72
CA LYS A 199 -17.03 21.37 -0.42
C LYS A 199 -18.03 20.77 -1.43
N LYS A 200 -17.60 19.84 -2.27
CA LYS A 200 -18.46 19.09 -3.18
C LYS A 200 -18.44 17.61 -2.81
N LYS A 201 -19.61 17.00 -2.64
CA LYS A 201 -19.77 15.58 -2.36
C LYS A 201 -19.73 14.77 -3.67
N TYR A 202 -18.91 13.74 -3.68
CA TYR A 202 -18.79 12.76 -4.76
C TYR A 202 -19.29 11.41 -4.25
N ALA A 203 -20.18 10.77 -4.99
CA ALA A 203 -20.68 9.46 -4.64
C ALA A 203 -19.56 8.43 -4.68
N ALA A 204 -19.51 7.57 -3.67
CA ALA A 204 -18.47 6.53 -3.49
C ALA A 204 -19.08 5.15 -3.29
N GLU A 205 -18.27 4.13 -3.52
CA GLU A 205 -18.60 2.71 -3.31
C GLU A 205 -17.39 1.92 -2.83
#